data_9d59a548c08b62785670befce2b233c8
#
_entry.id   9d59a548c08b62785670befce2b233c8
#
_cell.length_a   1.000
_cell.length_b   1.000
_cell.length_c   1.000
_cell.angle_alpha   90.00
_cell.angle_beta   90.00
_cell.angle_gamma   90.00
#
_symmetry.space_group_name_H-M   'P 1'
#
loop_
_entity.id
_entity.type
_entity.pdbx_description
1 polymer ?
#
loop_
_entity_poly.entity_id
_entity_poly.type
_entity_poly.pdbx_seq_one_letter_code
_entity_poly.pdbx_strand_id
1 'polypeptide(L)'
;ILIGKCSQKGLKSLKRYEKNLISINRNSTTYEVDEVLCDGRKIALTAVNYLISCEHQKIGYVGDCHNETRYIGYQEALVHHGIAPDIDDVYDITPNEKNGYQAMAYFSQLETPPSAFYCANDILAIGMLKYLAQSKNWYYHPSVISSDNIVESQYTTPMLTTVSLPKAEMAHLAIQILT
;
A
#
# COMPACT_ATOMS: atom_id res chain seq x y z
N ILE A 1 -15.69 -17.08 3.49
CA ILE A 1 -14.95 -15.97 2.90
C ILE A 1 -13.79 -15.62 3.84
N LEU A 2 -12.59 -15.54 3.28
CA LEU A 2 -11.38 -15.06 3.96
C LEU A 2 -11.09 -13.63 3.53
N ILE A 3 -10.90 -12.72 4.50
CA ILE A 3 -10.52 -11.33 4.23
C ILE A 3 -9.14 -11.07 4.81
N GLY A 4 -8.22 -10.57 3.98
CA GLY A 4 -6.86 -10.25 4.38
C GLY A 4 -5.88 -11.42 4.35
N LYS A 5 -4.67 -11.20 4.88
CA LYS A 5 -3.55 -12.17 4.82
C LYS A 5 -3.78 -13.35 5.79
N CYS A 6 -3.60 -14.56 5.29
CA CYS A 6 -3.64 -15.80 6.06
C CYS A 6 -2.39 -16.62 5.79
N SER A 7 -1.82 -17.26 6.80
CA SER A 7 -0.66 -18.13 6.62
C SER A 7 -1.02 -19.39 5.79
N GLN A 8 -0.05 -19.97 5.10
CA GLN A 8 -0.23 -21.24 4.38
C GLN A 8 -0.77 -22.36 5.28
N LYS A 9 -0.27 -22.45 6.50
CA LYS A 9 -0.73 -23.44 7.49
C LYS A 9 -2.19 -23.23 7.86
N GLY A 10 -2.59 -21.97 8.08
CA GLY A 10 -3.98 -21.60 8.35
C GLY A 10 -4.90 -21.94 7.19
N LEU A 11 -4.50 -21.61 5.95
CA LEU A 11 -5.28 -21.91 4.77
C LEU A 11 -5.45 -23.42 4.55
N LYS A 12 -4.36 -24.21 4.69
CA LYS A 12 -4.43 -25.69 4.59
C LYS A 12 -5.36 -26.27 5.66
N SER A 13 -5.38 -25.71 6.86
CA SER A 13 -6.31 -26.13 7.91
C SER A 13 -7.76 -25.83 7.54
N LEU A 14 -8.04 -24.62 7.04
CA LEU A 14 -9.39 -24.23 6.61
C LEU A 14 -9.91 -25.08 5.46
N LYS A 15 -9.08 -25.40 4.46
CA LYS A 15 -9.45 -26.28 3.34
C LYS A 15 -9.85 -27.71 3.76
N ARG A 16 -9.45 -28.17 4.94
CA ARG A 16 -9.87 -29.49 5.47
C ARG A 16 -11.33 -29.49 5.96
N TYR A 17 -11.82 -28.34 6.38
CA TYR A 17 -13.16 -28.20 6.94
C TYR A 17 -14.15 -27.61 5.94
N GLU A 18 -13.67 -26.79 5.02
CA GLU A 18 -14.52 -26.09 4.04
C GLU A 18 -13.91 -26.19 2.65
N LYS A 19 -14.68 -26.73 1.70
CA LYS A 19 -14.28 -26.89 0.29
C LYS A 19 -14.50 -25.63 -0.53
N ASN A 20 -15.57 -24.87 -0.21
CA ASN A 20 -15.93 -23.65 -0.91
C ASN A 20 -15.31 -22.44 -0.18
N LEU A 21 -14.01 -22.26 -0.37
CA LEU A 21 -13.24 -21.19 0.28
C LEU A 21 -12.84 -20.15 -0.77
N ILE A 22 -13.23 -18.91 -0.54
CA ILE A 22 -12.81 -17.77 -1.33
C ILE A 22 -12.05 -16.77 -0.47
N SER A 23 -11.02 -16.17 -1.03
CA SER A 23 -10.30 -15.06 -0.38
C SER A 23 -10.58 -13.73 -1.09
N ILE A 24 -10.49 -12.63 -0.33
CA ILE A 24 -10.64 -11.28 -0.84
C ILE A 24 -9.36 -10.49 -0.55
N ASN A 25 -8.80 -9.91 -1.60
CA ASN A 25 -7.70 -8.94 -1.56
C ASN A 25 -6.45 -9.41 -0.80
N ARG A 26 -6.07 -10.67 -0.98
CA ARG A 26 -4.83 -11.21 -0.40
C ARG A 26 -3.60 -10.83 -1.19
N ASN A 27 -3.77 -10.65 -2.50
CA ASN A 27 -2.66 -10.38 -3.45
C ASN A 27 -1.51 -11.41 -3.35
N SER A 28 -1.83 -12.65 -2.96
CA SER A 28 -0.82 -13.71 -2.81
C SER A 28 -0.84 -14.66 -4.00
N THR A 29 0.31 -14.86 -4.61
CA THR A 29 0.48 -15.77 -5.75
C THR A 29 0.67 -17.24 -5.36
N THR A 30 0.69 -17.55 -4.06
CA THR A 30 1.12 -18.88 -3.55
C THR A 30 -0.01 -19.81 -3.10
N TYR A 31 -1.28 -19.42 -3.25
CA TYR A 31 -2.40 -20.17 -2.67
C TYR A 31 -3.44 -20.61 -3.70
N GLU A 32 -3.82 -21.89 -3.63
CA GLU A 32 -4.84 -22.54 -4.48
C GLU A 32 -6.24 -22.38 -3.90
N VAL A 33 -6.75 -21.16 -3.84
CA VAL A 33 -8.15 -20.86 -3.53
C VAL A 33 -8.61 -19.77 -4.48
N ASP A 34 -9.91 -19.78 -4.77
CA ASP A 34 -10.52 -18.70 -5.54
C ASP A 34 -10.33 -17.38 -4.82
N GLU A 35 -9.93 -16.36 -5.56
CA GLU A 35 -9.62 -15.06 -4.97
C GLU A 35 -10.23 -13.93 -5.80
N VAL A 36 -10.90 -13.02 -5.11
CA VAL A 36 -11.29 -11.72 -5.65
C VAL A 36 -10.21 -10.72 -5.34
N LEU A 37 -9.56 -10.22 -6.39
CA LEU A 37 -8.43 -9.31 -6.29
C LEU A 37 -8.79 -7.93 -6.81
N CYS A 38 -8.22 -6.92 -6.18
CA CYS A 38 -7.97 -5.64 -6.83
C CYS A 38 -6.51 -5.62 -7.30
N ASP A 39 -6.27 -5.21 -8.54
CA ASP A 39 -4.92 -5.20 -9.13
C ASP A 39 -4.01 -4.20 -8.42
N GLY A 40 -3.20 -4.70 -7.49
CA GLY A 40 -2.26 -3.90 -6.69
C GLY A 40 -1.23 -3.17 -7.54
N ARG A 41 -0.79 -3.79 -8.65
CA ARG A 41 0.14 -3.15 -9.60
C ARG A 41 -0.50 -1.92 -10.24
N LYS A 42 -1.73 -2.03 -10.74
CA LYS A 42 -2.47 -0.90 -11.34
C LYS A 42 -2.77 0.20 -10.32
N ILE A 43 -3.07 -0.16 -9.08
CA ILE A 43 -3.27 0.79 -7.99
C ILE A 43 -2.01 1.63 -7.77
N ALA A 44 -0.86 0.98 -7.66
CA ALA A 44 0.42 1.65 -7.47
C ALA A 44 0.79 2.53 -8.67
N LEU A 45 0.61 2.03 -9.90
CA LEU A 45 0.78 2.83 -11.12
C LEU A 45 -0.06 4.10 -11.08
N THR A 46 -1.32 4.02 -10.66
CA THR A 46 -2.21 5.18 -10.55
C THR A 46 -1.69 6.19 -9.54
N ALA A 47 -1.30 5.73 -8.34
CA ALA A 47 -0.81 6.59 -7.27
C ALA A 47 0.51 7.28 -7.65
N VAL A 48 1.47 6.52 -8.16
CA VAL A 48 2.81 7.04 -8.49
C VAL A 48 2.76 7.96 -9.70
N ASN A 49 1.99 7.62 -10.74
CA ASN A 49 1.78 8.51 -11.89
C ASN A 49 1.14 9.86 -11.47
N TYR A 50 0.25 9.84 -10.48
CA TYR A 50 -0.30 11.08 -9.92
C TYR A 50 0.79 11.92 -9.26
N LEU A 51 1.68 11.33 -8.44
CA LEU A 51 2.80 12.05 -7.84
C LEU A 51 3.75 12.62 -8.91
N ILE A 52 4.05 11.86 -9.96
CA ILE A 52 4.89 12.32 -11.08
C ILE A 52 4.20 13.47 -11.82
N SER A 53 2.89 13.41 -12.02
CA SER A 53 2.13 14.52 -12.62
C SER A 53 2.13 15.81 -11.77
N CYS A 54 2.40 15.67 -10.46
CA CYS A 54 2.65 16.78 -9.54
C CYS A 54 4.14 17.19 -9.48
N GLU A 55 4.94 16.80 -10.50
CA GLU A 55 6.35 17.17 -10.69
C GLU A 55 7.32 16.56 -9.66
N HIS A 56 6.90 15.55 -8.89
CA HIS A 56 7.81 14.81 -8.02
C HIS A 56 8.73 13.88 -8.84
N GLN A 57 10.04 14.01 -8.64
CA GLN A 57 11.04 13.18 -9.31
C GLN A 57 11.72 12.18 -8.37
N LYS A 58 11.75 12.46 -7.07
CA LYS A 58 12.25 11.55 -6.05
C LYS A 58 11.08 11.10 -5.18
N ILE A 59 10.64 9.88 -5.39
CA ILE A 59 9.43 9.30 -4.78
C ILE A 59 9.83 8.06 -4.01
N GLY A 60 9.54 8.04 -2.71
CA GLY A 60 9.79 6.88 -1.85
C GLY A 60 8.62 5.89 -1.85
N TYR A 61 8.93 4.64 -1.48
CA TYR A 61 7.95 3.59 -1.24
C TYR A 61 8.00 3.10 0.20
N VAL A 62 6.83 2.90 0.80
CA VAL A 62 6.69 2.30 2.14
C VAL A 62 5.69 1.17 2.09
N GLY A 63 6.14 -0.07 2.34
CA GLY A 63 5.29 -1.26 2.31
C GLY A 63 6.06 -2.56 2.17
N ASP A 64 5.33 -3.68 2.05
CA ASP A 64 5.90 -5.00 1.84
C ASP A 64 6.39 -5.13 0.38
N CYS A 65 7.70 -5.30 0.20
CA CYS A 65 8.33 -5.43 -1.11
C CYS A 65 8.29 -6.85 -1.68
N HIS A 66 8.01 -7.85 -0.86
CA HIS A 66 8.17 -9.25 -1.22
C HIS A 66 6.86 -9.97 -1.56
N ASN A 67 5.76 -9.53 -0.94
CA ASN A 67 4.48 -10.24 -1.02
C ASN A 67 3.36 -9.37 -1.60
N GLU A 68 3.67 -8.19 -2.16
CA GLU A 68 2.68 -7.29 -2.73
C GLU A 68 3.07 -6.81 -4.13
N THR A 69 2.10 -6.91 -5.05
CA THR A 69 2.27 -6.44 -6.44
C THR A 69 2.34 -4.90 -6.54
N ARG A 70 2.00 -4.18 -5.47
CA ARG A 70 2.08 -2.71 -5.39
C ARG A 70 3.53 -2.22 -5.54
N TYR A 71 4.50 -2.94 -4.97
CA TYR A 71 5.91 -2.58 -5.13
C TYR A 71 6.36 -2.67 -6.60
N ILE A 72 5.90 -3.70 -7.32
CA ILE A 72 6.18 -3.84 -8.76
C ILE A 72 5.58 -2.66 -9.53
N GLY A 73 4.33 -2.29 -9.24
CA GLY A 73 3.68 -1.14 -9.89
C GLY A 73 4.37 0.20 -9.60
N TYR A 74 4.88 0.39 -8.39
CA TYR A 74 5.69 1.55 -8.04
C TYR A 74 6.96 1.64 -8.91
N GLN A 75 7.74 0.55 -8.98
CA GLN A 75 8.96 0.50 -9.79
C GLN A 75 8.68 0.75 -11.28
N GLU A 76 7.63 0.14 -11.80
CA GLU A 76 7.22 0.32 -13.21
C GLU A 76 6.81 1.75 -13.53
N ALA A 77 6.07 2.41 -12.64
CA ALA A 77 5.69 3.80 -12.84
C ALA A 77 6.92 4.71 -12.94
N LEU A 78 7.92 4.53 -12.07
CA LEU A 78 9.17 5.28 -12.12
C LEU A 78 9.90 5.03 -13.44
N VAL A 79 10.10 3.76 -13.82
CA VAL A 79 10.80 3.38 -15.05
C VAL A 79 10.12 3.93 -16.30
N HIS A 80 8.80 3.89 -16.38
CA HIS A 80 8.03 4.44 -17.49
C HIS A 80 8.25 5.94 -17.69
N HIS A 81 8.56 6.66 -16.61
CA HIS A 81 8.85 8.10 -16.66
C HIS A 81 10.34 8.41 -16.66
N GLY A 82 11.21 7.41 -16.87
CA GLY A 82 12.66 7.60 -16.94
C GLY A 82 13.32 7.89 -15.59
N ILE A 83 12.61 7.64 -14.47
CA ILE A 83 13.13 7.76 -13.12
C ILE A 83 13.71 6.40 -12.71
N ALA A 84 14.99 6.35 -12.37
CA ALA A 84 15.61 5.11 -11.88
C ALA A 84 15.11 4.81 -10.45
N PRO A 85 14.53 3.61 -10.18
CA PRO A 85 14.21 3.21 -8.82
C PRO A 85 15.49 3.13 -7.97
N ASP A 86 15.46 3.73 -6.78
CA ASP A 86 16.55 3.69 -5.81
C ASP A 86 16.12 2.88 -4.60
N ILE A 87 16.96 1.92 -4.17
CA ILE A 87 16.68 1.10 -2.99
C ILE A 87 16.70 1.93 -1.69
N ASP A 88 17.46 3.01 -1.65
CA ASP A 88 17.55 3.90 -0.51
C ASP A 88 16.25 4.72 -0.30
N ASP A 89 15.40 4.80 -1.32
CA ASP A 89 14.09 5.42 -1.25
C ASP A 89 12.97 4.41 -0.88
N VAL A 90 13.33 3.17 -0.53
CA VAL A 90 12.39 2.09 -0.21
C VAL A 90 12.49 1.69 1.26
N TYR A 91 11.34 1.64 1.95
CA TYR A 91 11.25 1.14 3.32
C TYR A 91 10.37 -0.11 3.34
N ASP A 92 11.04 -1.29 3.33
CA ASP A 92 10.36 -2.58 3.35
C ASP A 92 9.88 -2.91 4.76
N ILE A 93 8.56 -2.91 4.95
CA ILE A 93 7.97 -3.08 6.27
C ILE A 93 6.54 -3.63 6.21
N THR A 94 6.15 -4.37 7.24
CA THR A 94 4.76 -4.83 7.41
C THR A 94 3.82 -3.67 7.76
N PRO A 95 2.56 -3.68 7.21
CA PRO A 95 1.64 -2.57 7.38
C PRO A 95 1.08 -2.47 8.81
N ASN A 96 1.43 -1.40 9.49
CA ASN A 96 0.78 -0.88 10.70
C ASN A 96 1.17 0.59 10.90
N GLU A 97 0.43 1.30 11.75
CA GLU A 97 0.65 2.74 12.00
C GLU A 97 2.04 3.05 12.58
N LYS A 98 2.51 2.23 13.54
CA LYS A 98 3.82 2.41 14.16
C LYS A 98 4.95 2.32 13.13
N ASN A 99 4.85 1.37 12.21
CA ASN A 99 5.84 1.17 11.15
C ASN A 99 5.85 2.34 10.16
N GLY A 100 4.68 2.88 9.81
CA GLY A 100 4.60 4.12 9.01
C GLY A 100 5.26 5.31 9.70
N TYR A 101 5.02 5.46 11.00
CA TYR A 101 5.69 6.49 11.81
C TYR A 101 7.22 6.35 11.79
N GLN A 102 7.72 5.12 11.96
CA GLN A 102 9.16 4.83 11.94
C GLN A 102 9.78 5.07 10.54
N ALA A 103 9.06 4.71 9.48
CA ALA A 103 9.51 4.96 8.12
C ALA A 103 9.72 6.47 7.87
N MET A 104 8.77 7.32 8.26
CA MET A 104 8.92 8.77 8.11
C MET A 104 10.03 9.32 9.00
N ALA A 105 10.19 8.79 10.22
CA ALA A 105 11.30 9.17 11.10
C ALA A 105 12.66 8.87 10.47
N TYR A 106 12.78 7.72 9.78
CA TYR A 106 13.98 7.33 9.04
C TYR A 106 14.24 8.30 7.89
N PHE A 107 13.26 8.49 6.99
CA PHE A 107 13.44 9.34 5.81
C PHE A 107 13.72 10.80 6.15
N SER A 108 13.14 11.32 7.25
CA SER A 108 13.36 12.70 7.68
C SER A 108 14.79 12.99 8.15
N GLN A 109 15.62 11.96 8.35
CA GLN A 109 17.02 12.08 8.75
C GLN A 109 17.99 11.98 7.59
N LEU A 110 17.51 11.63 6.39
CA LEU A 110 18.35 11.54 5.19
C LEU A 110 18.80 12.95 4.77
N GLU A 111 19.98 13.03 4.21
CA GLU A 111 20.52 14.28 3.65
C GLU A 111 19.68 14.76 2.46
N THR A 112 19.22 13.82 1.62
CA THR A 112 18.38 14.08 0.46
C THR A 112 17.15 13.16 0.47
N PRO A 113 16.14 13.44 1.30
CA PRO A 113 14.96 12.58 1.39
C PRO A 113 14.05 12.70 0.16
N PRO A 114 13.21 11.68 -0.14
CA PRO A 114 12.17 11.78 -1.16
C PRO A 114 11.23 12.98 -0.93
N SER A 115 10.83 13.65 -2.02
CA SER A 115 9.86 14.74 -1.96
C SER A 115 8.42 14.27 -1.87
N ALA A 116 8.17 12.99 -2.18
CA ALA A 116 6.87 12.35 -2.08
C ALA A 116 6.99 10.87 -1.73
N PHE A 117 5.91 10.28 -1.23
CA PHE A 117 5.83 8.86 -0.88
C PHE A 117 4.55 8.21 -1.39
N TYR A 118 4.71 7.02 -1.95
CA TYR A 118 3.62 6.08 -2.11
C TYR A 118 3.67 5.03 -0.99
N CYS A 119 2.65 5.02 -0.14
CA CYS A 119 2.45 4.01 0.89
C CYS A 119 1.55 2.89 0.36
N ALA A 120 1.96 1.64 0.53
CA ALA A 120 1.18 0.50 0.06
C ALA A 120 -0.27 0.49 0.60
N ASN A 121 -0.50 1.07 1.78
CA ASN A 121 -1.84 1.20 2.37
C ASN A 121 -1.96 2.44 3.28
N ASP A 122 -3.21 2.79 3.59
CA ASP A 122 -3.53 3.99 4.38
C ASP A 122 -2.98 3.93 5.80
N ILE A 123 -2.91 2.77 6.44
CA ILE A 123 -2.42 2.63 7.83
C ILE A 123 -0.95 3.06 7.92
N LEU A 124 -0.11 2.71 6.95
CA LEU A 124 1.27 3.20 6.87
C LEU A 124 1.30 4.72 6.67
N ALA A 125 0.51 5.23 5.73
CA ALA A 125 0.45 6.66 5.44
C ALA A 125 -0.03 7.48 6.65
N ILE A 126 -1.02 7.01 7.39
CA ILE A 126 -1.49 7.63 8.64
C ILE A 126 -0.35 7.71 9.66
N GLY A 127 0.44 6.64 9.81
CA GLY A 127 1.63 6.66 10.65
C GLY A 127 2.66 7.71 10.23
N MET A 128 2.91 7.84 8.92
CA MET A 128 3.82 8.85 8.38
C MET A 128 3.32 10.28 8.64
N LEU A 129 2.03 10.54 8.37
CA LEU A 129 1.41 11.85 8.65
C LEU A 129 1.45 12.20 10.14
N LYS A 130 1.26 11.20 11.02
CA LYS A 130 1.37 11.41 12.47
C LYS A 130 2.76 11.83 12.89
N TYR A 131 3.82 11.24 12.32
CA TYR A 131 5.19 11.70 12.54
C TYR A 131 5.37 13.15 12.11
N LEU A 132 4.94 13.49 10.88
CA LEU A 132 5.06 14.84 10.34
C LEU A 132 4.34 15.87 11.22
N ALA A 133 3.14 15.55 11.71
CA ALA A 133 2.39 16.42 12.61
C ALA A 133 3.07 16.65 13.98
N GLN A 134 3.88 15.71 14.45
CA GLN A 134 4.62 15.80 15.71
C GLN A 134 6.05 16.32 15.55
N SER A 135 6.57 16.28 14.31
CA SER A 135 7.92 16.71 14.01
C SER A 135 8.08 18.22 14.17
N LYS A 136 9.23 18.64 14.70
CA LYS A 136 9.63 20.06 14.74
C LYS A 136 10.38 20.49 13.48
N ASN A 137 10.52 19.58 12.49
CA ASN A 137 11.19 19.89 11.22
C ASN A 137 10.22 20.61 10.28
N TRP A 138 10.19 21.91 10.34
CA TRP A 138 9.32 22.78 9.53
C TRP A 138 9.73 22.89 8.05
N TYR A 139 10.86 22.32 7.67
CA TYR A 139 11.39 22.43 6.30
C TYR A 139 11.08 21.20 5.41
N TYR A 140 10.64 20.09 6.01
CA TYR A 140 10.37 18.86 5.27
C TYR A 140 8.90 18.48 5.35
N HIS A 141 8.20 18.67 4.22
CA HIS A 141 6.79 18.39 4.05
C HIS A 141 6.56 17.58 2.77
N PRO A 142 6.91 16.30 2.76
CA PRO A 142 6.71 15.45 1.57
C PRO A 142 5.23 15.24 1.31
N SER A 143 4.87 15.07 0.03
CA SER A 143 3.55 14.60 -0.37
C SER A 143 3.40 13.12 0.00
N VAL A 144 2.23 12.72 0.50
CA VAL A 144 1.95 11.32 0.84
C VAL A 144 0.67 10.88 0.15
N ILE A 145 0.77 9.80 -0.62
CA ILE A 145 -0.37 9.12 -1.24
C ILE A 145 -0.36 7.64 -0.85
N SER A 146 -1.53 7.04 -0.74
CA SER A 146 -1.67 5.64 -0.35
C SER A 146 -2.77 4.92 -1.13
N SER A 147 -3.12 3.73 -0.68
CA SER A 147 -4.21 2.91 -1.21
C SER A 147 -5.08 2.37 -0.07
N ASP A 148 -6.30 2.06 -0.39
CA ASP A 148 -7.38 1.37 0.33
C ASP A 148 -8.58 2.26 0.63
N ASN A 149 -8.44 3.57 0.79
CA ASN A 149 -9.51 4.50 1.17
C ASN A 149 -10.31 3.96 2.37
N ILE A 150 -9.61 3.78 3.51
CA ILE A 150 -10.25 3.42 4.77
C ILE A 150 -10.92 4.65 5.40
N VAL A 151 -11.83 4.43 6.31
CA VAL A 151 -12.60 5.52 6.97
C VAL A 151 -11.66 6.51 7.66
N GLU A 152 -10.61 6.02 8.31
CA GLU A 152 -9.63 6.81 9.04
C GLU A 152 -8.85 7.79 8.16
N SER A 153 -8.70 7.49 6.86
CA SER A 153 -7.98 8.37 5.91
C SER A 153 -8.63 9.74 5.75
N GLN A 154 -9.95 9.81 6.00
CA GLN A 154 -10.73 11.05 5.89
C GLN A 154 -10.56 11.99 7.10
N TYR A 155 -10.03 11.48 8.21
CA TYR A 155 -9.88 12.23 9.47
C TYR A 155 -8.44 12.67 9.73
N THR A 156 -7.53 12.46 8.80
CA THR A 156 -6.15 12.97 8.90
C THR A 156 -6.08 14.47 8.59
N THR A 157 -5.03 15.14 9.10
CA THR A 157 -4.77 16.54 8.78
C THR A 157 -3.30 16.70 8.33
N PRO A 158 -3.05 16.99 7.04
CA PRO A 158 -4.02 17.12 5.95
C PRO A 158 -4.76 15.82 5.66
N MET A 159 -5.95 15.88 5.03
CA MET A 159 -6.70 14.70 4.61
C MET A 159 -5.87 13.87 3.64
N LEU A 160 -5.78 12.56 3.89
CA LEU A 160 -4.92 11.65 3.13
C LEU A 160 -5.47 11.43 1.72
N THR A 161 -4.62 11.68 0.73
CA THR A 161 -4.88 11.27 -0.65
C THR A 161 -4.68 9.76 -0.78
N THR A 162 -5.68 9.04 -1.26
CA THR A 162 -5.65 7.58 -1.35
C THR A 162 -6.38 7.05 -2.58
N VAL A 163 -5.89 5.94 -3.14
CA VAL A 163 -6.56 5.24 -4.23
C VAL A 163 -7.66 4.35 -3.65
N SER A 164 -8.90 4.60 -4.03
CA SER A 164 -10.05 3.83 -3.56
C SER A 164 -10.13 2.47 -4.24
N LEU A 165 -10.40 1.43 -3.45
CA LEU A 165 -10.69 0.09 -3.95
C LEU A 165 -12.20 -0.10 -4.16
N PRO A 166 -12.64 -0.85 -5.19
CA PRO A 166 -14.05 -1.15 -5.45
C PRO A 166 -14.58 -2.21 -4.49
N LYS A 167 -14.62 -1.90 -3.19
CA LYS A 167 -14.91 -2.85 -2.10
C LYS A 167 -16.29 -3.50 -2.23
N ALA A 168 -17.30 -2.73 -2.66
CA ALA A 168 -18.66 -3.24 -2.84
C ALA A 168 -18.74 -4.27 -3.97
N GLU A 169 -18.10 -3.98 -5.11
CA GLU A 169 -18.03 -4.89 -6.26
C GLU A 169 -17.25 -6.16 -5.93
N MET A 170 -16.14 -6.03 -5.20
CA MET A 170 -15.34 -7.17 -4.73
C MET A 170 -16.15 -8.08 -3.80
N ALA A 171 -16.91 -7.50 -2.87
CA ALA A 171 -17.77 -8.25 -1.96
C ALA A 171 -18.89 -8.95 -2.72
N HIS A 172 -19.54 -8.28 -3.68
CA HIS A 172 -20.59 -8.86 -4.51
C HIS A 172 -20.08 -10.03 -5.34
N LEU A 173 -18.93 -9.87 -6.01
CA LEU A 173 -18.30 -10.92 -6.79
C LEU A 173 -17.91 -12.13 -5.93
N ALA A 174 -17.39 -11.90 -4.73
CA ALA A 174 -17.05 -12.99 -3.81
C ALA A 174 -18.27 -13.83 -3.39
N ILE A 175 -19.42 -13.19 -3.19
CA ILE A 175 -20.67 -13.88 -2.91
C ILE A 175 -21.15 -14.69 -4.13
N GLN A 176 -21.09 -14.10 -5.31
CA GLN A 176 -21.50 -14.78 -6.56
C GLN A 176 -20.68 -16.04 -6.85
N ILE A 177 -19.37 -16.04 -6.54
CA ILE A 177 -18.51 -17.22 -6.75
C ILE A 177 -18.83 -18.33 -5.72
N LEU A 178 -19.33 -17.98 -4.53
CA LEU A 178 -19.66 -18.96 -3.49
C LEU A 178 -21.01 -19.63 -3.67
N THR A 179 -21.93 -19.03 -4.42
CA THR A 179 -23.29 -19.54 -4.67
C THR A 179 -23.37 -20.31 -5.96
#